data_a9a0c2498d684137b9de593ed650bc21
#
_entry.id   a9a0c2498d684137b9de593ed650bc21
#
_cell.length_a   1.000
_cell.length_b   1.000
_cell.length_c   1.000
_cell.angle_alpha   90.00
_cell.angle_beta   90.00
_cell.angle_gamma   90.00
#
_symmetry.space_group_name_H-M   'P 1'
#
loop_
_entity.id
_entity.type
_entity.pdbx_description
1 polymer ?
#
loop_
_entity_poly.entity_id
_entity_poly.type
_entity_poly.pdbx_seq_one_letter_code
_entity_poly.pdbx_strand_id
1 'polypeptide(L)'
;MQIERDIKLDYSDVLLRPKRSRLGSRKNVELKRQYKFLNSGRTYEGIPIMAANMQGVGTFGMAEELIKVPMFTCLDKNYQPADIW
;
A
#
# COMPACT_ATOMS: atom_id res chain seq x y z
N MET A 1 -0.95 -8.39 -31.16
CA MET A 1 -1.29 -8.91 -29.82
C MET A 1 -0.04 -9.49 -29.19
N GLN A 2 0.26 -9.08 -27.96
CA GLN A 2 1.35 -9.67 -27.20
C GLN A 2 0.79 -10.65 -26.17
N ILE A 3 1.43 -11.81 -26.07
CA ILE A 3 1.05 -12.82 -25.08
C ILE A 3 2.21 -12.98 -24.11
N GLU A 4 1.98 -12.67 -22.86
CA GLU A 4 2.95 -12.91 -21.80
C GLU A 4 2.77 -14.32 -21.26
N ARG A 5 3.88 -15.04 -21.13
CA ARG A 5 3.88 -16.43 -20.66
C ARG A 5 4.28 -16.58 -19.21
N ASP A 6 4.47 -15.47 -18.51
CA ASP A 6 4.79 -15.48 -17.09
C ASP A 6 3.62 -16.06 -16.29
N ILE A 7 3.96 -16.76 -15.22
CA ILE A 7 2.96 -17.31 -14.32
C ILE A 7 2.27 -16.14 -13.61
N LYS A 8 0.94 -16.09 -13.71
CA LYS A 8 0.11 -15.10 -13.04
C LYS A 8 -0.64 -15.79 -11.91
N LEU A 9 -0.39 -15.38 -10.68
CA LEU A 9 -0.99 -15.97 -9.48
C LEU A 9 -2.02 -15.03 -8.87
N ASP A 10 -3.10 -15.62 -8.38
CA ASP A 10 -4.08 -14.94 -7.56
C ASP A 10 -3.86 -15.31 -6.09
N TYR A 11 -4.55 -14.65 -5.18
CA TYR A 11 -4.44 -14.95 -3.75
C TYR A 11 -4.82 -16.41 -3.43
N SER A 12 -5.75 -16.98 -4.18
CA SER A 12 -6.14 -18.39 -4.01
C SER A 12 -5.05 -19.39 -4.39
N ASP A 13 -4.04 -18.94 -5.13
CA ASP A 13 -2.96 -19.81 -5.63
C ASP A 13 -1.74 -19.84 -4.70
N VAL A 14 -1.73 -19.06 -3.62
CA VAL A 14 -0.56 -18.90 -2.78
C VAL A 14 -0.93 -19.01 -1.30
N LEU A 15 0.04 -19.42 -0.50
CA LEU A 15 -0.06 -19.45 0.95
C LEU A 15 1.19 -18.82 1.55
N LEU A 16 1.04 -18.19 2.70
CA LEU A 16 2.17 -17.66 3.43
C LEU A 16 2.94 -18.81 4.09
N ARG A 17 4.23 -18.85 3.82
CA ARG A 17 5.10 -19.84 4.45
C ARG A 17 5.55 -19.33 5.82
N PRO A 18 5.29 -20.07 6.90
CA PRO A 18 5.78 -19.68 8.21
C PRO A 18 7.30 -19.63 8.25
N LYS A 19 7.84 -18.63 8.91
CA LYS A 19 9.27 -18.48 9.12
C LYS A 19 9.55 -18.29 10.61
N ARG A 20 10.75 -18.68 11.03
CA ARG A 20 11.20 -18.42 12.39
C ARG A 20 11.30 -16.91 12.64
N SER A 21 10.88 -16.51 13.83
CA SER A 21 10.99 -15.15 14.30
C SER A 21 11.68 -15.13 15.66
N ARG A 22 12.46 -14.08 15.92
CA ARG A 22 13.07 -13.84 17.23
C ARG A 22 12.21 -12.95 18.10
N LEU A 23 11.06 -12.50 17.58
CA LEU A 23 10.16 -11.62 18.31
C LEU A 23 9.36 -12.42 19.32
N GLY A 24 9.31 -11.93 20.57
CA GLY A 24 8.56 -12.58 21.65
C GLY A 24 7.09 -12.23 21.69
N SER A 25 6.66 -11.18 20.98
CA SER A 25 5.29 -10.70 21.03
C SER A 25 4.94 -9.95 19.76
N ARG A 26 3.64 -9.92 19.40
CA ARG A 26 3.14 -9.10 18.30
C ARG A 26 3.45 -7.61 18.51
N LYS A 27 3.52 -7.17 19.76
CA LYS A 27 3.86 -5.77 20.09
C LYS A 27 5.27 -5.37 19.66
N ASN A 28 6.16 -6.34 19.47
CA ASN A 28 7.53 -6.10 19.04
C ASN A 28 7.67 -5.95 17.53
N VAL A 29 6.59 -6.15 16.78
CA VAL A 29 6.61 -6.02 15.32
C VAL A 29 6.55 -4.55 14.95
N GLU A 30 7.54 -4.09 14.20
CA GLU A 30 7.54 -2.75 13.62
C GLU A 30 7.07 -2.83 12.18
N LEU A 31 5.91 -2.20 11.90
CA LEU A 31 5.29 -2.25 10.58
C LEU A 31 5.81 -1.17 9.64
N LYS A 32 6.38 -0.09 10.18
CA LYS A 32 6.87 1.02 9.37
C LYS A 32 8.11 0.61 8.59
N ARG A 33 8.16 1.02 7.32
CA ARG A 33 9.27 0.78 6.41
C ARG A 33 9.56 2.06 5.64
N GLN A 34 10.78 2.21 5.18
CA GLN A 34 11.17 3.33 4.35
C GLN A 34 11.31 2.88 2.90
N TYR A 35 10.69 3.63 1.99
CA TYR A 35 10.73 3.35 0.56
C TYR A 35 11.19 4.58 -0.19
N LYS A 36 12.07 4.38 -1.16
CA LYS A 36 12.49 5.43 -2.08
C LYS A 36 11.84 5.18 -3.42
N PHE A 37 11.08 6.17 -3.90
CA PHE A 37 10.44 6.06 -5.21
C PHE A 37 11.47 6.15 -6.32
N LEU A 38 11.34 5.25 -7.30
CA LEU A 38 12.33 5.06 -8.36
C LEU A 38 12.54 6.33 -9.20
N ASN A 39 11.47 7.00 -9.57
CA ASN A 39 11.54 8.11 -10.53
C ASN A 39 11.67 9.48 -9.86
N SER A 40 10.98 9.71 -8.77
CA SER A 40 11.00 11.01 -8.09
C SER A 40 12.19 11.17 -7.14
N GLY A 41 12.77 10.07 -6.67
CA GLY A 41 13.79 10.07 -5.64
C GLY A 41 13.29 10.44 -4.24
N ARG A 42 11.99 10.72 -4.09
CA ARG A 42 11.37 11.01 -2.80
C ARG A 42 11.27 9.75 -1.98
N THR A 43 11.27 9.90 -0.66
CA THR A 43 11.13 8.79 0.27
C THR A 43 9.77 8.83 0.96
N TYR A 44 9.25 7.65 1.25
CA TYR A 44 8.05 7.46 2.05
C TYR A 44 8.41 6.55 3.21
N GLU A 45 8.07 6.97 4.42
CA GLU A 45 8.23 6.15 5.61
C GLU A 45 6.86 5.92 6.23
N GLY A 46 6.46 4.66 6.27
CA GLY A 46 5.15 4.29 6.78
C GLY A 46 4.88 2.81 6.61
N ILE A 47 3.64 2.43 6.89
CA ILE A 47 3.19 1.05 6.76
C ILE A 47 2.93 0.78 5.27
N PRO A 48 3.46 -0.32 4.70
CA PRO A 48 3.32 -0.62 3.27
C PRO A 48 1.94 -1.19 2.92
N ILE A 49 0.90 -0.48 3.29
CA ILE A 49 -0.49 -0.79 2.98
C ILE A 49 -1.12 0.49 2.44
N MET A 50 -1.91 0.38 1.40
CA MET A 50 -2.56 1.53 0.81
C MET A 50 -4.03 1.25 0.51
N ALA A 51 -4.87 2.25 0.69
CA ALA A 51 -6.27 2.17 0.29
C ALA A 51 -6.36 2.17 -1.24
N ALA A 52 -7.20 1.30 -1.78
CA ALA A 52 -7.39 1.18 -3.21
C ALA A 52 -8.07 2.42 -3.80
N ASN A 53 -7.82 2.67 -5.08
CA ASN A 53 -8.42 3.79 -5.82
C ASN A 53 -9.87 3.52 -6.25
N MET A 54 -10.64 2.92 -5.36
CA MET A 54 -12.03 2.55 -5.62
C MET A 54 -12.97 3.60 -5.05
N GLN A 55 -14.12 3.79 -5.72
CA GLN A 55 -15.15 4.71 -5.24
C GLN A 55 -15.58 4.32 -3.81
N GLY A 56 -15.63 5.30 -2.91
CA GLY A 56 -15.96 5.07 -1.51
C GLY A 56 -14.80 4.56 -0.66
N VAL A 57 -13.66 4.21 -1.27
CA VAL A 57 -12.46 3.74 -0.56
C VAL A 57 -11.34 4.77 -0.68
N GLY A 58 -10.96 5.14 -1.89
CA GLY A 58 -9.90 6.12 -2.15
C GLY A 58 -10.41 7.54 -2.06
N THR A 59 -10.80 7.99 -0.89
CA THR A 59 -11.42 9.30 -0.63
C THR A 59 -10.47 10.21 0.15
N PHE A 60 -10.76 11.51 0.14
CA PHE A 60 -10.03 12.46 0.99
C PHE A 60 -10.19 12.13 2.47
N GLY A 61 -11.40 11.72 2.89
CA GLY A 61 -11.63 11.30 4.27
C GLY A 61 -10.77 10.13 4.68
N MET A 62 -10.64 9.14 3.80
CA MET A 62 -9.77 7.99 4.05
C MET A 62 -8.30 8.44 4.13
N ALA A 63 -7.86 9.32 3.24
CA ALA A 63 -6.49 9.83 3.23
C ALA A 63 -6.16 10.58 4.52
N GLU A 64 -7.08 11.41 5.02
CA GLU A 64 -6.89 12.16 6.26
C GLU A 64 -6.70 11.23 7.46
N GLU A 65 -7.45 10.14 7.52
CA GLU A 65 -7.34 9.18 8.63
C GLU A 65 -6.11 8.30 8.49
N LEU A 66 -5.79 7.83 7.30
CA LEU A 66 -4.66 6.92 7.10
C LEU A 66 -3.31 7.60 7.28
N ILE A 67 -3.20 8.90 6.98
CA ILE A 67 -1.93 9.60 7.17
C ILE A 67 -1.49 9.66 8.63
N LYS A 68 -2.42 9.53 9.56
CA LYS A 68 -2.12 9.50 10.99
C LYS A 68 -1.39 8.25 11.43
N VAL A 69 -1.51 7.17 10.64
CA VAL A 69 -0.94 5.85 11.00
C VAL A 69 0.55 5.72 10.74
N PRO A 70 1.29 6.19 9.70
CA PRO A 70 0.84 6.61 8.36
C PRO A 70 0.70 5.44 7.39
N MET A 71 -0.30 5.53 6.54
CA MET A 71 -0.54 4.65 5.41
C MET A 71 -0.83 5.49 4.17
N PHE A 72 -0.76 4.87 3.02
CA PHE A 72 -0.96 5.54 1.75
C PHE A 72 -2.41 5.40 1.28
N THR A 73 -2.88 6.36 0.49
CA THR A 73 -4.20 6.28 -0.13
C THR A 73 -4.07 6.61 -1.61
N CYS A 74 -4.64 5.74 -2.45
CA CYS A 74 -4.79 6.03 -3.86
C CYS A 74 -6.17 6.64 -4.07
N LEU A 75 -6.22 7.91 -4.49
CA LEU A 75 -7.48 8.61 -4.71
C LEU A 75 -8.21 8.03 -5.92
N ASP A 76 -9.54 8.00 -5.87
CA ASP A 76 -10.32 7.52 -7.01
C ASP A 76 -10.28 8.53 -8.17
N LYS A 77 -10.69 8.07 -9.34
CA LYS A 77 -10.60 8.84 -10.59
C LYS A 77 -11.53 10.05 -10.66
N ASN A 78 -12.49 10.15 -9.74
CA ASN A 78 -13.49 11.22 -9.79
C ASN A 78 -12.99 12.53 -9.20
N TYR A 79 -11.88 12.52 -8.49
CA TYR A 79 -11.27 13.74 -7.98
C TYR A 79 -10.56 14.48 -9.12
N GLN A 80 -10.77 15.80 -9.20
CA GLN A 80 -10.10 16.66 -10.17
C GLN A 80 -8.83 17.25 -9.55
N PRO A 81 -7.83 17.63 -10.36
CA PRO A 81 -6.62 18.25 -9.83
C PRO A 81 -6.90 19.47 -8.94
N ALA A 82 -7.93 20.25 -9.25
CA ALA A 82 -8.31 21.41 -8.46
C ALA A 82 -8.80 21.04 -7.05
N ASP A 83 -9.32 19.84 -6.86
CA ASP A 83 -9.79 19.36 -5.54
C ASP A 83 -8.62 18.95 -4.63
N ILE A 84 -7.45 18.68 -5.22
CA ILE A 84 -6.28 18.16 -4.52
C ILE A 84 -5.36 19.28 -4.04
N TRP A 85 -5.32 20.40 -4.76
CA TRP A 85 -4.44 21.55 -4.48
C TRP A 85 -5.09 22.63 -3.61
#